data_4808f7fbf8539324785a536c3b24bf57
#
_entry.id   4808f7fbf8539324785a536c3b24bf57
#
_cell.length_a   1.000
_cell.length_b   1.000
_cell.length_c   1.000
_cell.angle_alpha   90.00
_cell.angle_beta   90.00
_cell.angle_gamma   90.00
#
_symmetry.space_group_name_H-M   'P 1'
#
loop_
_entity.id
_entity.type
_entity.pdbx_description
1 polymer ?
#
loop_
_entity_poly.entity_id
_entity_poly.type
_entity_poly.pdbx_seq_one_letter_code
_entity_poly.pdbx_strand_id
1 'polypeptide(L)'
;MRAKYLKPAILAVLYITFSHWSSVVLAQKAEDSNLYKRSLAATCANCHGTDGKGVIDGGMPLINNLTSEQMLAQLKAFKSSAREGTIMPQLAKGYSDEQLETIANQLGKK
;
A
#
# COMPACT_ATOMS: atom_id res chain seq x y z
N MET A 1 -25.15 54.03 -8.49
CA MET A 1 -23.68 53.99 -8.51
C MET A 1 -23.06 52.95 -7.55
N ARG A 2 -23.64 51.78 -7.36
CA ARG A 2 -23.08 50.77 -6.41
C ARG A 2 -22.61 49.45 -7.02
N ALA A 3 -22.59 49.34 -8.35
CA ALA A 3 -22.29 48.07 -9.02
C ALA A 3 -20.80 47.88 -9.46
N LYS A 4 -19.97 48.91 -9.30
CA LYS A 4 -18.57 48.85 -9.84
C LYS A 4 -17.54 48.21 -8.89
N TYR A 5 -17.83 48.06 -7.59
CA TYR A 5 -16.86 47.56 -6.61
C TYR A 5 -17.11 46.10 -6.16
N LEU A 6 -18.20 45.49 -6.61
CA LEU A 6 -18.55 44.12 -6.22
C LEU A 6 -17.77 43.05 -7.00
N LYS A 7 -17.38 43.36 -8.25
CA LYS A 7 -16.73 42.40 -9.15
C LYS A 7 -15.33 41.92 -8.70
N PRO A 8 -14.41 42.77 -8.24
CA PRO A 8 -13.09 42.30 -7.83
C PRO A 8 -13.12 41.48 -6.54
N ALA A 9 -14.00 41.82 -5.59
CA ALA A 9 -14.13 41.08 -4.34
C ALA A 9 -14.68 39.66 -4.53
N ILE A 10 -15.67 39.48 -5.42
CA ILE A 10 -16.24 38.17 -5.74
C ILE A 10 -15.22 37.30 -6.48
N LEU A 11 -14.46 37.87 -7.41
CA LEU A 11 -13.39 37.14 -8.10
C LEU A 11 -12.27 36.73 -7.16
N ALA A 12 -11.88 37.55 -6.20
CA ALA A 12 -10.87 37.23 -5.19
C ALA A 12 -11.32 36.08 -4.27
N VAL A 13 -12.58 36.08 -3.83
CA VAL A 13 -13.15 35.00 -2.99
C VAL A 13 -13.21 33.68 -3.76
N LEU A 14 -13.62 33.71 -5.03
CA LEU A 14 -13.65 32.52 -5.90
C LEU A 14 -12.23 31.94 -6.12
N TYR A 15 -11.22 32.79 -6.26
CA TYR A 15 -9.83 32.36 -6.43
C TYR A 15 -9.26 31.69 -5.18
N ILE A 16 -9.55 32.23 -4.00
CA ILE A 16 -9.10 31.69 -2.72
C ILE A 16 -9.75 30.33 -2.45
N THR A 17 -11.04 30.16 -2.74
CA THR A 17 -11.75 28.89 -2.51
C THR A 17 -11.26 27.79 -3.47
N PHE A 18 -10.92 28.14 -4.71
CA PHE A 18 -10.44 27.17 -5.70
C PHE A 18 -9.02 26.66 -5.39
N SER A 19 -8.14 27.51 -4.85
CA SER A 19 -6.77 27.11 -4.51
C SER A 19 -6.69 26.14 -3.32
N HIS A 20 -7.64 26.22 -2.38
CA HIS A 20 -7.69 25.31 -1.22
C HIS A 20 -8.19 23.90 -1.60
N TRP A 21 -9.02 23.78 -2.61
CA TRP A 21 -9.58 22.47 -3.02
C TRP A 21 -8.53 21.55 -3.66
N SER A 22 -7.57 22.10 -4.37
CA SER A 22 -6.50 21.31 -5.00
C SER A 22 -5.59 20.62 -3.98
N SER A 23 -5.34 21.25 -2.83
CA SER A 23 -4.47 20.68 -1.78
C SER A 23 -5.10 19.49 -1.06
N VAL A 24 -6.41 19.51 -0.86
CA VAL A 24 -7.15 18.42 -0.18
C VAL A 24 -7.17 17.16 -1.05
N VAL A 25 -7.38 17.29 -2.36
CA VAL A 25 -7.43 16.16 -3.28
C VAL A 25 -6.09 15.41 -3.36
N LEU A 26 -4.98 16.13 -3.33
CA LEU A 26 -3.64 15.53 -3.34
C LEU A 26 -3.34 14.77 -2.05
N ALA A 27 -3.77 15.28 -0.91
CA ALA A 27 -3.60 14.61 0.39
C ALA A 27 -4.42 13.30 0.46
N GLN A 28 -5.67 13.30 0.01
CA GLN A 28 -6.51 12.11 -0.04
C GLN A 28 -5.89 11.01 -0.93
N LYS A 29 -5.37 11.35 -2.09
CA LYS A 29 -4.74 10.37 -2.99
C LYS A 29 -3.51 9.70 -2.37
N ALA A 30 -2.74 10.41 -1.55
CA ALA A 30 -1.59 9.85 -0.84
C ALA A 30 -2.03 8.89 0.29
N GLU A 31 -3.06 9.22 1.03
CA GLU A 31 -3.68 8.38 2.06
C GLU A 31 -4.24 7.08 1.46
N ASP A 32 -5.01 7.18 0.37
CA ASP A 32 -5.59 6.04 -0.33
C ASP A 32 -4.51 5.08 -0.84
N SER A 33 -3.40 5.62 -1.36
CA SER A 33 -2.25 4.83 -1.80
C SER A 33 -1.59 4.09 -0.64
N ASN A 34 -1.44 4.71 0.52
CA ASN A 34 -0.90 4.08 1.71
C ASN A 34 -1.82 3.00 2.25
N LEU A 35 -3.11 3.27 2.31
CA LEU A 35 -4.10 2.30 2.76
C LEU A 35 -4.11 1.06 1.86
N TYR A 36 -4.06 1.24 0.55
CA TYR A 36 -3.98 0.13 -0.40
C TYR A 36 -2.74 -0.75 -0.18
N LYS A 37 -1.56 -0.15 -0.02
CA LYS A 37 -0.31 -0.88 0.23
C LYS A 37 -0.37 -1.69 1.53
N ARG A 38 -0.89 -1.08 2.58
CA ARG A 38 -1.07 -1.74 3.88
C ARG A 38 -2.10 -2.87 3.82
N SER A 39 -3.18 -2.69 3.07
CA SER A 39 -4.21 -3.73 2.92
C SER A 39 -3.68 -4.95 2.18
N LEU A 40 -2.86 -4.78 1.15
CA LEU A 40 -2.18 -5.89 0.48
C LEU A 40 -1.29 -6.68 1.45
N ALA A 41 -0.47 -5.99 2.23
CA ALA A 41 0.42 -6.62 3.21
C ALA A 41 -0.35 -7.31 4.35
N ALA A 42 -1.49 -6.74 4.76
CA ALA A 42 -2.33 -7.29 5.82
C ALA A 42 -2.93 -8.66 5.47
N THR A 43 -3.09 -9.01 4.21
CA THR A 43 -3.58 -10.34 3.80
C THR A 43 -2.66 -11.47 4.25
N CYS A 44 -1.37 -11.19 4.40
CA CYS A 44 -0.37 -12.16 4.84
C CYS A 44 -0.44 -12.45 6.35
N ALA A 45 -1.01 -11.52 7.11
CA ALA A 45 -1.08 -11.60 8.57
C ALA A 45 -1.94 -12.77 9.08
N ASN A 46 -2.92 -13.23 8.29
CA ASN A 46 -3.78 -14.35 8.66
C ASN A 46 -2.99 -15.63 8.97
N CYS A 47 -1.87 -15.84 8.30
CA CYS A 47 -1.02 -17.02 8.48
C CYS A 47 0.33 -16.66 9.13
N HIS A 48 0.95 -15.55 8.71
CA HIS A 48 2.28 -15.16 9.17
C HIS A 48 2.30 -14.20 10.35
N GLY A 49 1.13 -13.87 10.91
CA GLY A 49 0.99 -12.92 12.01
C GLY A 49 1.14 -11.45 11.57
N THR A 50 0.74 -10.56 12.44
CA THR A 50 0.83 -9.10 12.19
C THR A 50 2.27 -8.71 11.85
N ASP A 51 2.45 -7.97 10.77
CA ASP A 51 3.76 -7.59 10.23
C ASP A 51 4.73 -8.77 9.99
N GLY A 52 4.20 -9.99 9.76
CA GLY A 52 5.01 -11.17 9.52
C GLY A 52 5.79 -11.69 10.74
N LYS A 53 5.43 -11.27 11.96
CA LYS A 53 6.10 -11.62 13.21
C LYS A 53 5.74 -13.00 13.75
N GLY A 54 4.90 -13.74 13.03
CA GLY A 54 4.42 -15.04 13.44
C GLY A 54 3.21 -14.99 14.37
N VAL A 55 2.70 -16.17 14.65
CA VAL A 55 1.65 -16.41 15.64
C VAL A 55 2.24 -17.36 16.67
N ILE A 56 2.03 -17.09 17.96
CA ILE A 56 2.49 -17.95 19.06
C ILE A 56 1.94 -19.36 18.84
N ASP A 57 2.81 -20.36 18.84
CA ASP A 57 2.50 -21.77 18.60
C ASP A 57 1.84 -22.09 17.23
N GLY A 58 1.87 -21.14 16.30
CA GLY A 58 1.19 -21.27 15.01
C GLY A 58 1.90 -22.13 13.96
N GLY A 59 3.13 -22.55 14.17
CA GLY A 59 3.90 -23.40 13.25
C GLY A 59 4.22 -22.78 11.89
N MET A 60 3.81 -21.53 11.65
CA MET A 60 4.04 -20.81 10.39
C MET A 60 5.38 -20.06 10.40
N PRO A 61 6.11 -20.02 9.25
CA PRO A 61 7.38 -19.34 9.20
C PRO A 61 7.28 -17.85 9.51
N LEU A 62 8.22 -17.33 10.29
CA LEU A 62 8.44 -15.91 10.48
C LEU A 62 9.00 -15.31 9.17
N ILE A 63 8.37 -14.29 8.68
CA ILE A 63 8.80 -13.63 7.43
C ILE A 63 9.37 -12.23 7.64
N ASN A 64 9.17 -11.64 8.83
CA ASN A 64 9.70 -10.32 9.17
C ASN A 64 11.22 -10.25 9.31
N ASN A 65 11.92 -11.38 9.25
CA ASN A 65 13.39 -11.45 9.27
C ASN A 65 14.02 -11.23 7.88
N LEU A 66 13.23 -11.36 6.82
CA LEU A 66 13.68 -11.17 5.44
C LEU A 66 13.81 -9.69 5.10
N THR A 67 14.81 -9.34 4.30
CA THR A 67 14.81 -8.02 3.64
C THR A 67 13.71 -7.96 2.59
N SER A 68 13.34 -6.75 2.17
CA SER A 68 12.35 -6.57 1.08
C SER A 68 12.77 -7.31 -0.19
N GLU A 69 14.06 -7.28 -0.53
CA GLU A 69 14.59 -7.98 -1.71
C GLU A 69 14.49 -9.50 -1.57
N GLN A 70 14.88 -10.04 -0.41
CA GLN A 70 14.77 -11.48 -0.13
C GLN A 70 13.31 -11.95 -0.16
N MET A 71 12.42 -11.17 0.43
CA MET A 71 10.99 -11.47 0.43
C MET A 71 10.41 -11.48 -0.99
N LEU A 72 10.73 -10.47 -1.81
CA LEU A 72 10.29 -10.39 -3.19
C LEU A 72 10.81 -11.57 -4.03
N ALA A 73 12.09 -11.92 -3.87
CA ALA A 73 12.68 -13.07 -4.56
C ALA A 73 11.95 -14.37 -4.21
N GLN A 74 11.62 -14.59 -2.93
CA GLN A 74 10.88 -15.77 -2.50
C GLN A 74 9.42 -15.78 -3.01
N LEU A 75 8.73 -14.65 -2.98
CA LEU A 75 7.37 -14.55 -3.51
C LEU A 75 7.32 -14.83 -5.02
N LYS A 76 8.29 -14.30 -5.79
CA LYS A 76 8.42 -14.59 -7.22
C LYS A 76 8.76 -16.07 -7.48
N ALA A 77 9.62 -16.67 -6.67
CA ALA A 77 9.94 -18.09 -6.78
C ALA A 77 8.72 -19.00 -6.51
N PHE A 78 7.86 -18.64 -5.55
CA PHE A 78 6.59 -19.33 -5.35
C PHE A 78 5.65 -19.13 -6.54
N LYS A 79 5.52 -17.89 -7.04
CA LYS A 79 4.65 -17.57 -8.18
C LYS A 79 5.02 -18.34 -9.44
N SER A 80 6.30 -18.49 -9.73
CA SER A 80 6.83 -19.23 -10.88
C SER A 80 6.88 -20.74 -10.66
N SER A 81 6.55 -21.23 -9.46
CA SER A 81 6.70 -22.62 -9.03
C SER A 81 8.17 -23.10 -9.00
N ALA A 82 9.14 -22.19 -9.01
CA ALA A 82 10.56 -22.48 -8.81
C ALA A 82 10.89 -22.86 -7.34
N ARG A 83 10.01 -22.47 -6.42
CA ARG A 83 10.07 -22.87 -5.01
C ARG A 83 8.84 -23.67 -4.65
N GLU A 84 9.04 -24.82 -4.03
CA GLU A 84 7.96 -25.66 -3.54
C GLU A 84 7.35 -25.09 -2.25
N GLY A 85 6.07 -25.36 -2.03
CA GLY A 85 5.31 -24.98 -0.84
C GLY A 85 3.89 -25.54 -0.92
N THR A 86 3.21 -25.60 0.21
CA THR A 86 1.84 -26.12 0.28
C THR A 86 0.85 -25.14 -0.34
N ILE A 87 0.73 -23.93 0.21
CA ILE A 87 -0.26 -22.92 -0.21
C ILE A 87 0.38 -21.70 -0.89
N MET A 88 1.64 -21.37 -0.55
CA MET A 88 2.28 -20.14 -1.04
C MET A 88 2.39 -20.06 -2.56
N PRO A 89 2.66 -21.15 -3.32
CA PRO A 89 2.63 -21.07 -4.79
C PRO A 89 1.28 -20.65 -5.34
N GLN A 90 0.20 -21.12 -4.74
CA GLN A 90 -1.15 -20.76 -5.17
C GLN A 90 -1.48 -19.32 -4.80
N LEU A 91 -1.14 -18.89 -3.59
CA LEU A 91 -1.37 -17.52 -3.14
C LEU A 91 -0.57 -16.52 -3.99
N ALA A 92 0.71 -16.77 -4.23
CA ALA A 92 1.58 -15.87 -4.98
C ALA A 92 1.09 -15.66 -6.44
N LYS A 93 0.49 -16.66 -7.06
CA LYS A 93 -0.12 -16.56 -8.40
C LYS A 93 -1.31 -15.61 -8.45
N GLY A 94 -1.98 -15.37 -7.33
CA GLY A 94 -3.10 -14.43 -7.22
C GLY A 94 -2.70 -12.96 -7.26
N TYR A 95 -1.42 -12.63 -7.16
CA TYR A 95 -0.91 -11.25 -7.14
C TYR A 95 -0.13 -10.92 -8.41
N SER A 96 -0.22 -9.66 -8.87
CA SER A 96 0.69 -9.13 -9.89
C SER A 96 2.11 -8.97 -9.32
N ASP A 97 3.12 -8.84 -10.19
CA ASP A 97 4.50 -8.64 -9.74
C ASP A 97 4.66 -7.33 -8.97
N GLU A 98 3.94 -6.28 -9.36
CA GLU A 98 3.90 -4.98 -8.65
C GLU A 98 3.26 -5.10 -7.26
N GLN A 99 2.22 -5.94 -7.13
CA GLN A 99 1.60 -6.22 -5.83
C GLN A 99 2.55 -7.00 -4.92
N LEU A 100 3.26 -7.99 -5.45
CA LEU A 100 4.28 -8.74 -4.70
C LEU A 100 5.41 -7.83 -4.22
N GLU A 101 5.86 -6.91 -5.07
CA GLU A 101 6.86 -5.91 -4.71
C GLU A 101 6.34 -4.97 -3.61
N THR A 102 5.10 -4.52 -3.73
CA THR A 102 4.44 -3.69 -2.71
C THR A 102 4.36 -4.43 -1.36
N ILE A 103 3.97 -5.69 -1.34
CA ILE A 103 3.92 -6.54 -0.15
C ILE A 103 5.32 -6.66 0.47
N ALA A 104 6.32 -7.00 -0.35
CA ALA A 104 7.69 -7.15 0.11
C ALA A 104 8.26 -5.86 0.72
N ASN A 105 7.96 -4.70 0.12
CA ASN A 105 8.38 -3.40 0.63
C ASN A 105 7.67 -3.00 1.94
N GLN A 106 6.47 -3.51 2.18
CA GLN A 106 5.73 -3.25 3.41
C GLN A 106 6.16 -4.14 4.58
N LEU A 107 6.47 -5.40 4.33
CA LEU A 107 6.74 -6.40 5.36
C LEU A 107 8.23 -6.66 5.57
N GLY A 108 9.05 -6.50 4.54
CA GLY A 108 10.48 -6.75 4.60
C GLY A 108 11.25 -5.70 5.38
N LYS A 109 12.37 -6.10 5.96
CA LYS A 109 13.33 -5.17 6.56
C LYS A 109 13.91 -4.25 5.49
N LYS A 110 14.05 -2.99 5.83
CA LYS A 110 14.77 -1.99 5.04
C LYS A 110 16.24 -2.05 5.31
#